data_390cd23a8d30e6fb0acbc9415ed19fb0
#
_entry.id   390cd23a8d30e6fb0acbc9415ed19fb0
#
_cell.length_a   1.000
_cell.length_b   1.000
_cell.length_c   1.000
_cell.angle_alpha   90.00
_cell.angle_beta   90.00
_cell.angle_gamma   90.00
#
_symmetry.space_group_name_H-M   'P 1'
#
loop_
_entity.id
_entity.type
_entity.pdbx_description
1 polymer ?
#
loop_
_entity_poly.entity_id
_entity_poly.type
_entity_poly.pdbx_seq_one_letter_code
_entity_poly.pdbx_strand_id
1 'polypeptide(L)'
;MAIVKGMGVTLKHYARMLAKRKASQVTVQYPEERREQFPRTRWRHYLTRHDNGLERCIGCSLCAGACPARCIYVQAGENTDERRFSPGERYAVKYEINLLRCIFCGYCQEACPTGAIVLRKDFELANYDRKDFLFTKEMLLEPMPATATPAAAEAPTPAREPEDRLAAVL
;
A
#
# COMPACT_ATOMS: atom_id res chain seq x y z
N MET A 1 17.67 -28.04 -45.72
CA MET A 1 16.36 -27.34 -45.91
C MET A 1 15.82 -26.70 -44.64
N ALA A 2 16.09 -27.18 -43.41
CA ALA A 2 15.59 -26.60 -42.16
C ALA A 2 16.09 -25.16 -41.84
N ILE A 3 17.39 -24.91 -42.11
CA ILE A 3 18.02 -23.60 -41.87
C ILE A 3 17.38 -22.51 -42.75
N VAL A 4 17.13 -22.80 -44.02
CA VAL A 4 16.50 -21.84 -44.94
C VAL A 4 15.06 -21.49 -44.47
N LYS A 5 14.30 -22.48 -43.96
CA LYS A 5 12.97 -22.24 -43.39
C LYS A 5 13.06 -21.36 -42.14
N GLY A 6 14.03 -21.61 -41.25
CA GLY A 6 14.26 -20.80 -40.06
C GLY A 6 14.62 -19.35 -40.41
N MET A 7 15.52 -19.12 -41.35
CA MET A 7 15.88 -17.80 -41.87
C MET A 7 14.67 -17.07 -42.47
N GLY A 8 13.79 -17.79 -43.17
CA GLY A 8 12.56 -17.22 -43.72
C GLY A 8 11.58 -16.73 -42.65
N VAL A 9 11.48 -17.43 -41.51
CA VAL A 9 10.64 -17.01 -40.37
C VAL A 9 11.20 -15.72 -39.75
N THR A 10 12.50 -15.64 -39.51
CA THR A 10 13.12 -14.44 -38.93
C THR A 10 13.04 -13.24 -39.87
N LEU A 11 13.27 -13.44 -41.18
CA LEU A 11 13.15 -12.40 -42.18
C LEU A 11 11.69 -11.86 -42.27
N LYS A 12 10.70 -12.75 -42.24
CA LYS A 12 9.29 -12.39 -42.23
C LYS A 12 8.94 -11.58 -40.98
N HIS A 13 9.47 -11.95 -39.82
CA HIS A 13 9.27 -11.19 -38.57
C HIS A 13 9.90 -9.80 -38.69
N TYR A 14 11.13 -9.71 -39.16
CA TYR A 14 11.83 -8.46 -39.40
C TYR A 14 11.07 -7.52 -40.35
N ALA A 15 10.62 -8.02 -41.48
CA ALA A 15 9.84 -7.26 -42.45
C ALA A 15 8.50 -6.73 -41.81
N ARG A 16 7.86 -7.58 -40.98
CA ARG A 16 6.64 -7.19 -40.27
C ARG A 16 6.92 -6.09 -39.25
N MET A 17 8.05 -6.15 -38.53
CA MET A 17 8.44 -5.08 -37.58
C MET A 17 8.72 -3.77 -38.31
N LEU A 18 9.40 -3.80 -39.46
CA LEU A 18 9.62 -2.59 -40.24
C LEU A 18 8.32 -1.96 -40.76
N ALA A 19 7.36 -2.80 -41.22
CA ALA A 19 6.09 -2.33 -41.73
C ALA A 19 5.15 -1.77 -40.64
N LYS A 20 5.15 -2.38 -39.45
CA LYS A 20 4.22 -2.06 -38.35
C LYS A 20 4.85 -1.33 -37.17
N ARG A 21 5.97 -0.68 -37.35
CA ARG A 21 6.79 0.03 -36.32
C ARG A 21 6.19 0.09 -34.91
N LYS A 22 5.21 0.95 -34.66
CA LYS A 22 4.61 1.15 -33.33
C LYS A 22 3.70 -0.01 -32.87
N ALA A 23 2.93 -0.63 -33.77
CA ALA A 23 1.95 -1.66 -33.42
C ALA A 23 2.58 -3.02 -33.06
N SER A 24 3.88 -3.25 -33.36
CA SER A 24 4.59 -4.48 -33.02
C SER A 24 5.51 -4.35 -31.80
N GLN A 25 5.65 -3.14 -31.26
CA GLN A 25 6.45 -2.91 -30.04
C GLN A 25 5.61 -3.23 -28.81
N VAL A 26 6.09 -4.16 -27.99
CA VAL A 26 5.47 -4.56 -26.71
C VAL A 26 6.02 -3.72 -25.55
N THR A 27 7.13 -3.04 -25.77
CA THR A 27 7.80 -2.21 -24.76
C THR A 27 7.03 -0.92 -24.53
N VAL A 28 6.77 -0.62 -23.24
CA VAL A 28 6.20 0.64 -22.79
C VAL A 28 7.34 1.57 -22.39
N GLN A 29 7.31 2.80 -22.89
CA GLN A 29 8.35 3.80 -22.60
C GLN A 29 8.00 4.53 -21.29
N TYR A 30 8.32 3.90 -20.18
CA TYR A 30 8.18 4.51 -18.86
C TYR A 30 9.30 5.56 -18.67
N PRO A 31 9.03 6.75 -18.09
CA PRO A 31 7.79 7.18 -17.43
C PRO A 31 6.76 7.89 -18.34
N GLU A 32 7.07 8.15 -19.61
CA GLU A 32 6.21 8.88 -20.55
C GLU A 32 4.92 8.13 -20.85
N GLU A 33 5.05 6.81 -21.03
CA GLU A 33 3.92 5.92 -21.21
C GLU A 33 3.78 5.00 -19.99
N ARG A 34 2.61 5.00 -19.35
CA ARG A 34 2.32 4.13 -18.21
C ARG A 34 1.35 3.05 -18.62
N ARG A 35 1.66 1.81 -18.22
CA ARG A 35 0.75 0.68 -18.43
C ARG A 35 -0.47 0.84 -17.50
N GLU A 36 -1.65 0.63 -18.04
CA GLU A 36 -2.87 0.59 -17.26
C GLU A 36 -2.82 -0.54 -16.22
N GLN A 37 -3.13 -0.20 -14.97
CA GLN A 37 -3.12 -1.16 -13.86
C GLN A 37 -4.41 -1.98 -13.86
N PHE A 38 -4.27 -3.28 -13.60
CA PHE A 38 -5.40 -4.18 -13.47
C PHE A 38 -6.34 -3.74 -12.32
N PRO A 39 -7.66 -3.99 -12.41
CA PRO A 39 -8.62 -3.54 -11.40
C PRO A 39 -8.34 -4.05 -9.98
N ARG A 40 -7.78 -5.26 -9.85
CA ARG A 40 -7.49 -5.92 -8.57
C ARG A 40 -6.02 -5.88 -8.17
N THR A 41 -5.25 -4.92 -8.69
CA THR A 41 -3.84 -4.76 -8.34
C THR A 41 -3.70 -4.34 -6.88
N ARG A 42 -2.80 -4.99 -6.15
CA ARG A 42 -2.53 -4.77 -4.72
C ARG A 42 -1.12 -4.18 -4.57
N TRP A 43 -1.07 -2.87 -4.28
CA TRP A 43 0.19 -2.17 -4.06
C TRP A 43 0.18 -1.45 -2.70
N ARG A 44 0.35 -0.12 -2.69
CA ARG A 44 0.46 0.65 -1.46
C ARG A 44 -0.75 0.48 -0.53
N HIS A 45 -0.47 0.35 0.76
CA HIS A 45 -1.46 0.29 1.83
C HIS A 45 -1.96 1.68 2.18
N TYR A 46 -3.25 1.76 2.48
CA TYR A 46 -3.94 2.93 3.02
C TYR A 46 -4.82 2.54 4.18
N LEU A 47 -4.91 3.42 5.18
CA LEU A 47 -5.89 3.35 6.26
C LEU A 47 -7.04 4.29 5.92
N THR A 48 -8.21 3.72 5.73
CA THR A 48 -9.41 4.47 5.34
C THR A 48 -10.08 5.15 6.53
N ARG A 49 -10.80 6.23 6.23
CA ARG A 49 -11.64 6.94 7.17
C ARG A 49 -13.11 6.75 6.83
N HIS A 50 -13.97 7.05 7.80
CA HIS A 50 -15.40 7.25 7.58
C HIS A 50 -15.65 8.66 7.01
N ASP A 51 -16.84 8.88 6.45
CA ASP A 51 -17.24 10.17 5.89
C ASP A 51 -17.28 11.29 6.95
N ASN A 52 -17.45 10.92 8.24
CA ASN A 52 -17.36 11.83 9.38
C ASN A 52 -15.92 12.16 9.83
N GLY A 53 -14.90 11.61 9.13
CA GLY A 53 -13.49 11.82 9.42
C GLY A 53 -12.89 10.88 10.46
N LEU A 54 -13.69 10.07 11.16
CA LEU A 54 -13.19 9.08 12.11
C LEU A 54 -12.43 7.97 11.39
N GLU A 55 -11.41 7.41 12.05
CA GLU A 55 -10.65 6.29 11.54
C GLU A 55 -11.50 5.01 11.56
N ARG A 56 -11.46 4.22 10.51
CA ARG A 56 -12.10 2.89 10.52
C ARG A 56 -11.32 1.87 11.34
N CYS A 57 -10.04 2.13 11.60
CA CYS A 57 -9.19 1.22 12.35
C CYS A 57 -9.53 1.26 13.84
N ILE A 58 -9.89 0.12 14.40
CA ILE A 58 -10.19 -0.08 15.82
C ILE A 58 -9.03 -0.70 16.61
N GLY A 59 -7.84 -0.82 16.01
CA GLY A 59 -6.66 -1.36 16.69
C GLY A 59 -6.75 -2.83 17.08
N CYS A 60 -7.55 -3.65 16.41
CA CYS A 60 -7.79 -5.07 16.78
C CYS A 60 -6.61 -6.01 16.52
N SER A 61 -5.57 -5.56 15.82
CA SER A 61 -4.35 -6.31 15.47
C SER A 61 -4.54 -7.57 14.60
N LEU A 62 -5.73 -7.85 14.08
CA LEU A 62 -5.98 -9.00 13.22
C LEU A 62 -5.16 -8.97 11.92
N CYS A 63 -4.94 -7.77 11.36
CA CYS A 63 -4.07 -7.58 10.20
C CYS A 63 -2.61 -7.97 10.48
N ALA A 64 -2.11 -7.70 11.70
CA ALA A 64 -0.77 -8.11 12.13
C ALA A 64 -0.68 -9.62 12.31
N GLY A 65 -1.71 -10.24 12.91
CA GLY A 65 -1.79 -11.69 13.07
C GLY A 65 -1.89 -12.46 11.75
N ALA A 66 -2.61 -11.92 10.77
CA ALA A 66 -2.76 -12.50 9.44
C ALA A 66 -1.55 -12.29 8.51
N CYS A 67 -0.60 -11.43 8.89
CA CYS A 67 0.53 -11.09 8.04
C CYS A 67 1.61 -12.20 8.05
N PRO A 68 1.85 -12.91 6.93
CA PRO A 68 2.85 -13.97 6.87
C PRO A 68 4.28 -13.44 7.02
N ALA A 69 4.53 -12.20 6.58
CA ALA A 69 5.83 -11.54 6.68
C ALA A 69 6.04 -10.84 8.02
N ARG A 70 5.05 -10.81 8.92
CA ARG A 70 5.08 -10.11 10.22
C ARG A 70 5.61 -8.68 10.12
N CYS A 71 5.19 -7.96 9.08
CA CYS A 71 5.66 -6.61 8.78
C CYS A 71 4.76 -5.51 9.34
N ILE A 72 3.68 -5.86 10.05
CA ILE A 72 2.69 -4.92 10.58
C ILE A 72 2.80 -4.89 12.10
N TYR A 73 2.92 -3.70 12.66
CA TYR A 73 2.87 -3.46 14.10
C TYR A 73 1.66 -2.57 14.42
N VAL A 74 0.87 -2.98 15.39
CA VAL A 74 -0.33 -2.24 15.85
C VAL A 74 -0.32 -2.16 17.35
N GLN A 75 -0.43 -0.95 17.89
CA GLN A 75 -0.65 -0.70 19.30
C GLN A 75 -2.01 -0.04 19.46
N ALA A 76 -2.89 -0.72 20.17
CA ALA A 76 -4.23 -0.21 20.46
C ALA A 76 -4.24 0.73 21.67
N GLY A 77 -5.13 1.70 21.66
CA GLY A 77 -5.51 2.52 22.81
C GLY A 77 -7.02 2.57 22.94
N GLU A 78 -7.50 3.06 24.08
CA GLU A 78 -8.92 3.21 24.35
C GLU A 78 -9.40 4.62 23.96
N ASN A 79 -10.59 4.69 23.37
CA ASN A 79 -11.26 5.94 23.12
C ASN A 79 -11.84 6.47 24.43
N THR A 80 -11.74 7.78 24.64
CA THR A 80 -12.45 8.46 25.73
C THR A 80 -13.69 9.15 25.17
N ASP A 81 -14.70 9.40 26.02
CA ASP A 81 -15.92 10.08 25.58
C ASP A 81 -15.66 11.52 25.10
N GLU A 82 -14.60 12.14 25.62
CA GLU A 82 -14.17 13.48 25.21
C GLU A 82 -13.43 13.51 23.89
N ARG A 83 -12.74 12.41 23.54
CA ARG A 83 -11.90 12.28 22.34
C ARG A 83 -12.12 10.93 21.68
N ARG A 84 -12.87 10.91 20.59
CA ARG A 84 -13.11 9.72 19.78
C ARG A 84 -12.36 9.80 18.46
N PHE A 85 -11.46 8.84 18.24
CA PHE A 85 -10.70 8.68 17.00
C PHE A 85 -11.32 7.66 16.06
N SER A 86 -12.01 6.65 16.62
CA SER A 86 -12.74 5.63 15.89
C SER A 86 -14.16 5.46 16.41
N PRO A 87 -15.09 4.87 15.67
CA PRO A 87 -16.45 4.61 16.16
C PRO A 87 -16.52 3.54 17.25
N GLY A 88 -15.47 2.72 17.42
CA GLY A 88 -15.37 1.69 18.43
C GLY A 88 -14.85 2.22 19.79
N GLU A 89 -14.71 1.31 20.75
CA GLU A 89 -14.12 1.60 22.07
C GLU A 89 -12.60 1.77 21.99
N ARG A 90 -11.99 1.28 20.93
CA ARG A 90 -10.54 1.27 20.71
C ARG A 90 -10.17 1.91 19.40
N TYR A 91 -8.93 2.41 19.32
CA TYR A 91 -8.31 2.91 18.09
C TYR A 91 -6.85 2.48 18.03
N ALA A 92 -6.20 2.60 16.88
CA ALA A 92 -4.78 2.38 16.77
C ALA A 92 -4.01 3.64 17.16
N VAL A 93 -3.33 3.61 18.31
CA VAL A 93 -2.42 4.68 18.73
C VAL A 93 -1.20 4.70 17.81
N LYS A 94 -0.61 3.52 17.58
CA LYS A 94 0.52 3.34 16.70
C LYS A 94 0.18 2.27 15.67
N TYR A 95 0.46 2.56 14.41
CA TYR A 95 0.31 1.63 13.31
C TYR A 95 1.51 1.78 12.37
N GLU A 96 2.24 0.72 12.18
CA GLU A 96 3.45 0.74 11.34
C GLU A 96 3.46 -0.46 10.39
N ILE A 97 3.90 -0.21 9.15
CA ILE A 97 4.14 -1.26 8.17
C ILE A 97 5.56 -1.13 7.64
N ASN A 98 6.36 -2.19 7.79
CA ASN A 98 7.66 -2.27 7.14
C ASN A 98 7.48 -2.77 5.70
N LEU A 99 7.50 -1.85 4.72
CA LEU A 99 7.29 -2.18 3.32
C LEU A 99 8.42 -3.00 2.71
N LEU A 100 9.64 -2.95 3.26
CA LEU A 100 10.75 -3.78 2.77
C LEU A 100 10.56 -5.27 3.08
N ARG A 101 9.71 -5.59 4.08
CA ARG A 101 9.33 -6.97 4.42
C ARG A 101 8.01 -7.39 3.79
N CYS A 102 7.18 -6.42 3.43
CA CYS A 102 5.85 -6.67 2.90
C CYS A 102 5.93 -7.36 1.53
N ILE A 103 5.18 -8.42 1.35
CA ILE A 103 5.04 -9.15 0.09
C ILE A 103 3.78 -8.77 -0.69
N PHE A 104 3.04 -7.77 -0.24
CA PHE A 104 1.83 -7.23 -0.87
C PHE A 104 0.74 -8.30 -1.14
N CYS A 105 0.66 -9.34 -0.31
CA CYS A 105 -0.29 -10.45 -0.48
C CYS A 105 -1.75 -10.06 -0.25
N GLY A 106 -2.03 -8.99 0.54
CA GLY A 106 -3.36 -8.48 0.81
C GLY A 106 -4.12 -9.19 1.93
N TYR A 107 -3.53 -10.17 2.64
CA TYR A 107 -4.20 -10.86 3.76
C TYR A 107 -4.59 -9.92 4.89
N CYS A 108 -3.83 -8.84 5.10
CA CYS A 108 -4.19 -7.79 6.06
C CYS A 108 -5.52 -7.10 5.70
N GLN A 109 -5.79 -6.90 4.42
CA GLN A 109 -7.06 -6.34 3.94
C GLN A 109 -8.21 -7.33 4.12
N GLU A 110 -7.98 -8.61 3.83
CA GLU A 110 -8.99 -9.67 3.96
C GLU A 110 -9.34 -9.96 5.43
N ALA A 111 -8.35 -9.89 6.32
CA ALA A 111 -8.53 -10.11 7.75
C ALA A 111 -9.13 -8.92 8.50
N CYS A 112 -9.25 -7.74 7.88
CA CYS A 112 -9.74 -6.54 8.54
C CYS A 112 -11.28 -6.52 8.64
N PRO A 113 -11.88 -6.60 9.84
CA PRO A 113 -13.33 -6.67 9.98
C PRO A 113 -14.02 -5.34 9.64
N THR A 114 -13.31 -4.22 9.79
CA THR A 114 -13.84 -2.87 9.54
C THR A 114 -13.51 -2.35 8.13
N GLY A 115 -12.75 -3.11 7.33
CA GLY A 115 -12.27 -2.66 6.04
C GLY A 115 -11.37 -1.42 6.13
N ALA A 116 -10.67 -1.24 7.27
CA ALA A 116 -9.85 -0.07 7.52
C ALA A 116 -8.60 -0.05 6.66
N ILE A 117 -7.93 -1.20 6.48
CA ILE A 117 -6.73 -1.29 5.63
C ILE A 117 -7.10 -1.77 4.24
N VAL A 118 -6.69 -1.02 3.23
CA VAL A 118 -6.91 -1.32 1.81
C VAL A 118 -5.62 -1.17 1.03
N LEU A 119 -5.45 -2.00 0.00
CA LEU A 119 -4.34 -1.88 -0.94
C LEU A 119 -4.85 -1.22 -2.22
N ARG A 120 -4.17 -0.15 -2.64
CA ARG A 120 -4.51 0.61 -3.85
C ARG A 120 -3.50 0.38 -4.98
N LYS A 121 -3.71 1.08 -6.09
CA LYS A 121 -2.95 0.92 -7.32
C LYS A 121 -1.61 1.68 -7.36
N ASP A 122 -1.26 2.40 -6.29
CA ASP A 122 -0.03 3.20 -6.23
C ASP A 122 1.19 2.28 -6.07
N PHE A 123 1.98 2.15 -7.12
CA PHE A 123 3.13 1.25 -7.18
C PHE A 123 4.49 1.97 -7.16
N GLU A 124 4.50 3.29 -7.35
CA GLU A 124 5.73 4.08 -7.35
C GLU A 124 6.20 4.32 -5.92
N LEU A 125 6.88 3.32 -5.34
CA LEU A 125 7.30 3.31 -3.93
C LEU A 125 8.82 3.42 -3.78
N ALA A 126 9.55 3.74 -4.85
CA ALA A 126 11.01 3.84 -4.80
C ALA A 126 11.44 5.04 -3.96
N ASN A 127 12.40 4.83 -3.05
CA ASN A 127 13.04 5.88 -2.27
C ASN A 127 14.51 5.54 -2.01
N TYR A 128 15.32 6.52 -1.59
CA TYR A 128 16.75 6.36 -1.35
C TYR A 128 17.06 5.82 0.04
N ASP A 129 16.27 6.21 1.05
CA ASP A 129 16.50 5.82 2.43
C ASP A 129 15.64 4.65 2.89
N ARG A 130 16.26 3.69 3.58
CA ARG A 130 15.57 2.54 4.17
C ARG A 130 14.49 2.95 5.18
N LYS A 131 14.70 4.04 5.90
CA LYS A 131 13.77 4.55 6.91
C LYS A 131 12.43 4.98 6.33
N ASP A 132 12.42 5.45 5.09
CA ASP A 132 11.23 5.92 4.40
C ASP A 132 10.26 4.78 4.04
N PHE A 133 10.74 3.53 4.10
CA PHE A 133 9.90 2.34 3.89
C PHE A 133 9.24 1.82 5.18
N LEU A 134 9.46 2.47 6.31
CA LEU A 134 8.69 2.26 7.52
C LEU A 134 7.50 3.22 7.52
N PHE A 135 6.38 2.76 7.00
CA PHE A 135 5.18 3.58 6.90
C PHE A 135 4.48 3.68 8.25
N THR A 136 4.43 4.89 8.78
CA THR A 136 3.72 5.22 10.01
C THR A 136 2.23 5.39 9.76
N LYS A 137 1.44 5.40 10.82
CA LYS A 137 -0.01 5.63 10.76
C LYS A 137 -0.37 6.88 9.94
N GLU A 138 0.36 7.96 10.13
CA GLU A 138 0.13 9.25 9.45
C GLU A 138 0.32 9.15 7.94
N MET A 139 1.35 8.41 7.50
CA MET A 139 1.63 8.18 6.09
C MET A 139 0.62 7.23 5.42
N LEU A 140 -0.05 6.39 6.23
CA LEU A 140 -1.02 5.42 5.78
C LEU A 140 -2.44 5.97 5.76
N LEU A 141 -2.77 6.91 6.66
CA LEU A 141 -4.10 7.48 6.75
C LEU A 141 -4.46 8.29 5.51
N GLU A 142 -5.66 8.06 5.02
CA GLU A 142 -6.24 8.91 3.98
C GLU A 142 -6.40 10.36 4.48
N PRO A 143 -6.26 11.35 3.60
CA PRO A 143 -6.53 12.74 3.95
C PRO A 143 -7.95 12.89 4.48
N MET A 144 -8.15 13.89 5.33
CA MET A 144 -9.47 14.18 5.91
C MET A 144 -10.48 14.49 4.80
N PRO A 145 -11.67 13.88 4.81
CA PRO A 145 -12.73 14.25 3.90
C PRO A 145 -13.22 15.67 4.20
N ALA A 146 -13.63 16.39 3.18
CA ALA A 146 -14.09 17.79 3.30
C ALA A 146 -15.31 17.96 4.22
N THR A 147 -16.02 16.87 4.52
CA THR A 147 -17.20 16.82 5.40
C THR A 147 -16.88 16.47 6.85
N ALA A 148 -15.57 16.31 7.19
CA ALA A 148 -15.16 15.88 8.52
C ALA A 148 -15.45 16.92 9.60
N THR A 149 -15.87 16.44 10.77
CA THR A 149 -16.02 17.28 11.96
C THR A 149 -14.66 17.64 12.57
N PRO A 150 -14.45 18.86 13.10
CA PRO A 150 -13.15 19.32 13.58
C PRO A 150 -12.58 18.49 14.75
N ALA A 151 -13.40 17.76 15.48
CA ALA A 151 -12.97 16.88 16.58
C ALA A 151 -12.09 15.70 16.11
N ALA A 152 -12.16 15.31 14.84
CA ALA A 152 -11.36 14.22 14.29
C ALA A 152 -9.96 14.67 13.81
N ALA A 153 -9.70 15.99 13.75
CA ALA A 153 -8.43 16.54 13.24
C ALA A 153 -7.31 16.57 14.28
N GLU A 154 -7.62 16.43 15.57
CA GLU A 154 -6.66 16.65 16.67
C GLU A 154 -6.20 15.36 17.35
N ALA A 155 -5.78 14.37 16.53
CA ALA A 155 -5.13 13.18 17.05
C ALA A 155 -3.69 13.53 17.49
N PRO A 156 -3.30 13.29 18.78
CA PRO A 156 -1.92 13.48 19.18
C PRO A 156 -1.03 12.51 18.40
N THR A 157 -0.09 13.07 17.65
CA THR A 157 1.01 12.30 17.06
C THR A 157 1.84 11.72 18.19
N PRO A 158 1.92 10.38 18.36
CA PRO A 158 2.81 9.82 19.37
C PRO A 158 4.23 10.23 19.03
N ALA A 159 4.94 10.81 20.02
CA ALA A 159 6.33 11.19 19.86
C ALA A 159 7.14 10.01 19.30
N ARG A 160 8.00 10.30 18.33
CA ARG A 160 8.87 9.32 17.69
C ARG A 160 9.80 8.73 18.75
N GLU A 161 9.45 7.57 19.31
CA GLU A 161 10.34 6.85 20.22
C GLU A 161 11.55 6.32 19.48
N PRO A 162 12.74 6.30 20.14
CA PRO A 162 13.99 5.97 19.50
C PRO A 162 14.09 4.51 19.01
N GLU A 163 15.02 4.32 18.13
CA GLU A 163 15.34 3.24 17.19
C GLU A 163 15.41 1.79 17.73
N ASP A 164 15.28 1.56 19.03
CA ASP A 164 15.58 0.27 19.68
C ASP A 164 14.56 -0.86 19.37
N ARG A 165 13.40 -0.54 18.80
CA ARG A 165 12.37 -1.55 18.49
C ARG A 165 12.48 -2.15 17.09
N LEU A 166 13.27 -1.58 16.20
CA LEU A 166 13.61 -2.20 14.92
C LEU A 166 14.44 -3.49 15.13
N ALA A 167 15.16 -3.61 16.23
CA ALA A 167 15.93 -4.78 16.60
C ALA A 167 15.05 -5.96 17.07
N ALA A 168 13.92 -5.69 17.68
CA ALA A 168 13.02 -6.73 18.21
C ALA A 168 12.14 -7.38 17.14
N VAL A 169 12.06 -6.80 15.94
CA VAL A 169 11.32 -7.33 14.78
C VAL A 169 12.26 -7.85 13.69
N LEU A 170 13.59 -7.77 13.93
CA LEU A 170 14.63 -8.46 13.17
C LEU A 170 14.86 -9.86 13.72
#